data_4571a62276452d63784499a0cc856d70
#
_entry.id   4571a62276452d63784499a0cc856d70
#
_cell.length_a   1.000
_cell.length_b   1.000
_cell.length_c   1.000
_cell.angle_alpha   90.00
_cell.angle_beta   90.00
_cell.angle_gamma   90.00
#
_symmetry.space_group_name_H-M   'P 1'
#
loop_
_entity.id
_entity.type
_entity.pdbx_description
1 polymer ?
#
loop_
_entity_poly.entity_id
_entity_poly.type
_entity_poly.pdbx_seq_one_letter_code
_entity_poly.pdbx_strand_id
1 'polypeptide(L)'
;KIAAHPSSDYKLKKFKYKNQIIENKTFKLIKESKIVVAHSSTSLQWAILMKKPIIFVTTNEIENRKYENSYAESINLFAKTLGKEVINLSNIHTYDNLDKYLLINNQRYEKFIENYVKISSSPNKLMWENIIDIIENSKKYFNNFNKSKKT
;
A
#
# COMPACT_ATOMS: atom_id res chain seq x y z
N LYS A 1 11.50 -9.33 10.54
CA LYS A 1 11.66 -9.83 9.17
C LYS A 1 11.58 -8.67 8.19
N ILE A 2 12.31 -8.75 7.09
CA ILE A 2 12.39 -7.71 6.05
C ILE A 2 11.85 -8.32 4.77
N ALA A 3 10.80 -7.73 4.21
CA ALA A 3 10.30 -8.09 2.90
C ALA A 3 11.23 -7.52 1.83
N ALA A 4 11.84 -8.37 1.02
CA ALA A 4 12.71 -7.94 -0.06
C ALA A 4 11.90 -7.24 -1.18
N HIS A 5 12.42 -6.12 -1.68
CA HIS A 5 11.89 -5.54 -2.91
C HIS A 5 12.37 -6.37 -4.11
N PRO A 6 11.49 -6.70 -5.08
CA PRO A 6 11.85 -7.58 -6.20
C PRO A 6 13.06 -7.12 -7.02
N SER A 7 13.25 -5.80 -7.16
CA SER A 7 14.35 -5.21 -7.93
C SER A 7 15.63 -4.97 -7.14
N SER A 8 15.68 -5.33 -5.84
CA SER A 8 16.85 -5.08 -5.01
C SER A 8 17.74 -6.31 -4.95
N ASP A 9 19.02 -6.13 -5.27
CA ASP A 9 20.02 -7.18 -5.09
C ASP A 9 20.67 -7.08 -3.70
N TYR A 10 20.13 -7.87 -2.78
CA TYR A 10 20.64 -7.96 -1.41
C TYR A 10 21.88 -8.85 -1.28
N LYS A 11 22.24 -9.61 -2.32
CA LYS A 11 23.37 -10.56 -2.29
C LYS A 11 24.70 -9.83 -2.39
N LEU A 12 24.74 -8.71 -3.13
CA LEU A 12 25.96 -7.96 -3.40
C LEU A 12 26.38 -7.03 -2.24
N LYS A 13 25.48 -6.72 -1.31
CA LYS A 13 25.77 -5.81 -0.20
C LYS A 13 26.08 -6.57 1.08
N LYS A 14 27.12 -6.16 1.81
CA LYS A 14 27.39 -6.58 3.20
C LYS A 14 26.31 -6.00 4.11
N PHE A 15 25.12 -6.60 4.11
CA PHE A 15 23.97 -6.16 4.89
C PHE A 15 23.89 -6.95 6.20
N LYS A 16 23.98 -6.23 7.33
CA LYS A 16 23.96 -6.82 8.69
C LYS A 16 22.80 -7.75 8.94
N TYR A 17 21.63 -7.47 8.37
CA TYR A 17 20.39 -8.20 8.59
C TYR A 17 20.02 -9.15 7.45
N LYS A 18 21.00 -9.59 6.65
CA LYS A 18 20.79 -10.48 5.49
C LYS A 18 19.92 -11.70 5.80
N ASN A 19 20.11 -12.31 6.96
CA ASN A 19 19.34 -13.50 7.39
C ASN A 19 17.87 -13.21 7.74
N GLN A 20 17.48 -11.93 7.78
CA GLN A 20 16.10 -11.52 8.03
C GLN A 20 15.36 -11.15 6.76
N ILE A 21 16.05 -11.09 5.62
CA ILE A 21 15.47 -10.75 4.31
C ILE A 21 14.74 -11.99 3.77
N ILE A 22 13.50 -11.79 3.34
CA ILE A 22 12.65 -12.82 2.78
C ILE A 22 12.10 -12.33 1.45
N GLU A 23 12.42 -13.05 0.39
CA GLU A 23 12.01 -12.75 -0.98
C GLU A 23 10.64 -13.35 -1.28
N ASN A 24 9.86 -12.67 -2.11
CA ASN A 24 8.59 -13.13 -2.70
C ASN A 24 7.51 -13.59 -1.67
N LYS A 25 7.57 -13.11 -0.42
CA LYS A 25 6.63 -13.47 0.63
C LYS A 25 6.02 -12.27 1.35
N THR A 26 6.01 -11.10 0.73
CA THR A 26 5.54 -9.84 1.36
C THR A 26 4.14 -9.98 1.95
N PHE A 27 3.19 -10.54 1.20
CA PHE A 27 1.83 -10.77 1.70
C PHE A 27 1.80 -11.65 2.96
N LYS A 28 2.54 -12.78 2.94
CA LYS A 28 2.63 -13.68 4.09
C LYS A 28 3.23 -12.97 5.29
N LEU A 29 4.31 -12.22 5.10
CA LEU A 29 4.96 -11.46 6.16
C LEU A 29 4.01 -10.43 6.79
N ILE A 30 3.26 -9.69 5.98
CA ILE A 30 2.26 -8.73 6.47
C ILE A 30 1.17 -9.47 7.25
N LYS A 31 0.63 -10.56 6.71
CA LYS A 31 -0.41 -11.36 7.38
C LYS A 31 0.03 -11.83 8.76
N GLU A 32 1.25 -12.33 8.90
CA GLU A 32 1.80 -12.88 10.13
C GLU A 32 2.37 -11.81 11.09
N SER A 33 2.57 -10.58 10.62
CA SER A 33 3.12 -9.50 11.45
C SER A 33 2.08 -8.95 12.44
N LYS A 34 2.58 -8.48 13.59
CA LYS A 34 1.78 -7.66 14.52
C LYS A 34 1.80 -6.19 14.11
N ILE A 35 2.90 -5.73 13.52
CA ILE A 35 3.15 -4.34 13.15
C ILE A 35 3.85 -4.34 11.80
N VAL A 36 3.55 -3.38 10.96
CA VAL A 36 4.22 -3.14 9.68
C VAL A 36 5.00 -1.84 9.77
N VAL A 37 6.29 -1.89 9.48
CA VAL A 37 7.15 -0.69 9.37
C VAL A 37 7.48 -0.50 7.89
N ALA A 38 7.20 0.66 7.36
CA ALA A 38 7.41 0.92 5.93
C ALA A 38 7.63 2.42 5.64
N HIS A 39 8.18 2.69 4.47
CA HIS A 39 8.18 4.05 3.92
C HIS A 39 7.05 4.19 2.89
N SER A 40 7.21 3.71 1.67
CA SER A 40 6.15 3.72 0.65
C SER A 40 6.15 2.39 -0.08
N SER A 41 4.97 1.78 -0.23
CA SER A 41 4.82 0.52 -0.95
C SER A 41 3.35 0.26 -1.25
N THR A 42 3.05 -0.24 -2.44
CA THR A 42 1.70 -0.71 -2.79
C THR A 42 1.23 -1.86 -1.89
N SER A 43 2.15 -2.62 -1.31
CA SER A 43 1.83 -3.71 -0.38
C SER A 43 1.22 -3.24 0.95
N LEU A 44 1.30 -1.94 1.28
CA LEU A 44 0.64 -1.36 2.46
C LEU A 44 -0.88 -1.50 2.41
N GLN A 45 -1.47 -1.62 1.22
CA GLN A 45 -2.91 -1.91 1.08
C GLN A 45 -3.29 -3.21 1.80
N TRP A 46 -2.43 -4.23 1.77
CA TRP A 46 -2.65 -5.47 2.53
C TRP A 46 -2.64 -5.24 4.04
N ALA A 47 -1.72 -4.40 4.52
CA ALA A 47 -1.68 -4.05 5.95
C ALA A 47 -2.94 -3.31 6.39
N ILE A 48 -3.45 -2.41 5.57
CA ILE A 48 -4.69 -1.66 5.83
C ILE A 48 -5.90 -2.60 5.83
N LEU A 49 -6.03 -3.48 4.82
CA LEU A 49 -7.11 -4.46 4.73
C LEU A 49 -7.12 -5.41 5.95
N MET A 50 -5.95 -5.77 6.45
CA MET A 50 -5.81 -6.64 7.63
C MET A 50 -5.83 -5.85 8.96
N LYS A 51 -6.13 -4.56 8.91
CA LYS A 51 -6.14 -3.66 10.08
C LYS A 51 -4.87 -3.79 10.94
N LYS A 52 -3.69 -3.83 10.28
CA LYS A 52 -2.41 -3.87 10.98
C LYS A 52 -1.96 -2.44 11.33
N PRO A 53 -1.38 -2.20 12.52
CA PRO A 53 -0.69 -0.96 12.80
C PRO A 53 0.44 -0.75 11.81
N ILE A 54 0.51 0.45 11.24
CA ILE A 54 1.56 0.84 10.30
C ILE A 54 2.35 1.98 10.92
N ILE A 55 3.68 1.83 10.96
CA ILE A 55 4.63 2.87 11.34
C ILE A 55 5.32 3.34 10.06
N PHE A 56 5.11 4.60 9.70
CA PHE A 56 5.79 5.21 8.57
C PHE A 56 7.14 5.76 9.00
N VAL A 57 8.16 5.44 8.21
CA VAL A 57 9.53 5.86 8.47
C VAL A 57 10.16 6.52 7.25
N THR A 58 11.06 7.47 7.50
CA THR A 58 11.89 8.13 6.50
C THR A 58 13.33 8.31 7.02
N THR A 59 14.22 8.84 6.21
CA THR A 59 15.58 9.25 6.60
C THR A 59 15.94 10.56 5.91
N ASN A 60 16.95 11.27 6.42
CA ASN A 60 17.44 12.49 5.76
C ASN A 60 17.88 12.23 4.31
N GLU A 61 18.40 11.04 4.01
CA GLU A 61 18.76 10.65 2.64
C GLU A 61 17.56 10.61 1.72
N ILE A 62 16.42 10.09 2.19
CA ILE A 62 15.18 10.04 1.42
C ILE A 62 14.61 11.45 1.24
N GLU A 63 14.60 12.26 2.31
CA GLU A 63 14.03 13.61 2.29
C GLU A 63 14.84 14.58 1.43
N ASN A 64 16.16 14.41 1.36
CA ASN A 64 17.07 15.32 0.64
C ASN A 64 17.33 14.92 -0.82
N ARG A 65 16.71 13.88 -1.36
CA ARG A 65 16.87 13.49 -2.77
C ARG A 65 16.21 14.50 -3.70
N LYS A 66 17.03 15.36 -4.31
CA LYS A 66 16.57 16.47 -5.18
C LYS A 66 15.68 16.06 -6.37
N TYR A 67 15.83 14.83 -6.86
CA TYR A 67 15.06 14.33 -8.02
C TYR A 67 13.85 13.45 -7.66
N GLU A 68 13.68 13.16 -6.38
CA GLU A 68 12.62 12.27 -5.88
C GLU A 68 11.78 12.94 -4.77
N ASN A 69 11.57 14.26 -4.85
CA ASN A 69 10.67 14.97 -3.92
C ASN A 69 9.30 14.30 -3.83
N SER A 70 8.84 13.71 -4.95
CA SER A 70 7.59 12.93 -5.00
C SER A 70 7.59 11.72 -4.06
N TYR A 71 8.76 11.16 -3.71
CA TYR A 71 8.82 9.98 -2.87
C TYR A 71 8.59 10.31 -1.38
N ALA A 72 9.29 11.32 -0.86
CA ALA A 72 9.07 11.81 0.50
C ALA A 72 7.66 12.39 0.68
N GLU A 73 7.18 13.13 -0.31
CA GLU A 73 5.81 13.64 -0.35
C GLU A 73 4.78 12.51 -0.36
N SER A 74 5.02 11.43 -1.11
CA SER A 74 4.17 10.25 -1.17
C SER A 74 4.08 9.56 0.20
N ILE A 75 5.20 9.42 0.93
CA ILE A 75 5.22 8.86 2.29
C ILE A 75 4.36 9.72 3.22
N ASN A 76 4.58 11.04 3.20
CA ASN A 76 3.86 11.98 4.05
C ASN A 76 2.35 12.01 3.74
N LEU A 77 2.00 12.02 2.46
CA LEU A 77 0.59 12.00 2.03
C LEU A 77 -0.10 10.71 2.47
N PHE A 78 0.55 9.58 2.30
CA PHE A 78 -0.01 8.29 2.70
C PHE A 78 -0.19 8.23 4.23
N ALA A 79 0.82 8.60 5.00
CA ALA A 79 0.74 8.65 6.44
C ALA A 79 -0.39 9.58 6.90
N LYS A 80 -0.48 10.80 6.34
CA LYS A 80 -1.54 11.77 6.63
C LYS A 80 -2.94 11.23 6.33
N THR A 81 -3.11 10.51 5.22
CA THR A 81 -4.39 9.88 4.85
C THR A 81 -4.87 8.91 5.93
N LEU A 82 -3.96 8.17 6.56
CA LEU A 82 -4.26 7.24 7.64
C LEU A 82 -4.24 7.88 9.04
N GLY A 83 -3.98 9.20 9.13
CA GLY A 83 -3.85 9.91 10.40
C GLY A 83 -2.60 9.55 11.19
N LYS A 84 -1.53 9.26 10.48
CA LYS A 84 -0.22 8.88 11.03
C LYS A 84 0.81 9.97 10.83
N GLU A 85 1.79 9.99 11.71
CA GLU A 85 3.03 10.76 11.56
C GLU A 85 4.10 9.89 10.92
N VAL A 86 5.04 10.54 10.22
CA VAL A 86 6.24 9.89 9.67
C VAL A 86 7.40 10.09 10.63
N ILE A 87 8.13 9.03 10.92
CA ILE A 87 9.29 9.06 11.82
C ILE A 87 10.55 9.16 10.97
N ASN A 88 11.30 10.25 11.12
CA ASN A 88 12.62 10.37 10.49
C ASN A 88 13.68 9.65 11.36
N LEU A 89 14.15 8.51 10.87
CA LEU A 89 15.11 7.67 11.58
C LEU A 89 16.50 8.31 11.77
N SER A 90 16.84 9.31 10.97
CA SER A 90 18.12 10.02 11.10
C SER A 90 18.14 10.99 12.29
N ASN A 91 16.97 11.40 12.78
CA ASN A 91 16.83 12.40 13.85
C ASN A 91 16.44 11.77 15.20
N ILE A 92 16.49 10.44 15.27
CA ILE A 92 16.05 9.74 16.47
C ILE A 92 17.20 9.63 17.46
N HIS A 93 17.00 10.24 18.62
CA HIS A 93 17.87 10.09 19.76
C HIS A 93 17.28 9.20 20.86
N THR A 94 15.97 9.25 21.06
CA THR A 94 15.24 8.43 22.04
C THR A 94 13.80 8.24 21.60
N TYR A 95 13.20 7.07 21.90
CA TYR A 95 11.76 6.83 21.76
C TYR A 95 11.13 6.67 23.13
N ASP A 96 10.44 7.68 23.57
CA ASP A 96 9.77 7.62 24.86
C ASP A 96 8.40 6.94 24.80
N ASN A 97 7.75 6.92 23.64
CA ASN A 97 6.44 6.28 23.50
C ASN A 97 6.15 5.84 22.06
N LEU A 98 6.33 4.55 21.76
CA LEU A 98 5.95 3.95 20.48
C LEU A 98 4.44 3.65 20.40
N ASP A 99 3.72 3.62 21.51
CA ASP A 99 2.32 3.19 21.53
C ASP A 99 1.42 4.10 20.69
N LYS A 100 1.70 5.41 20.67
CA LYS A 100 0.96 6.35 19.81
C LYS A 100 1.00 5.98 18.32
N TYR A 101 2.10 5.37 17.85
CA TYR A 101 2.24 4.95 16.47
C TYR A 101 1.53 3.64 16.16
N LEU A 102 1.21 2.85 17.20
CA LEU A 102 0.49 1.59 17.06
C LEU A 102 -1.03 1.77 16.99
N LEU A 103 -1.55 2.92 17.39
CA LEU A 103 -2.97 3.21 17.33
C LEU A 103 -3.49 3.18 15.90
N ILE A 104 -4.61 2.50 15.68
CA ILE A 104 -5.29 2.45 14.39
C ILE A 104 -6.50 3.37 14.41
N ASN A 105 -6.57 4.29 13.47
CA ASN A 105 -7.81 5.03 13.22
C ASN A 105 -8.68 4.23 12.25
N ASN A 106 -9.61 3.46 12.78
CA ASN A 106 -10.47 2.58 11.99
C ASN A 106 -11.24 3.35 10.90
N GLN A 107 -11.78 4.53 11.21
CA GLN A 107 -12.54 5.33 10.24
C GLN A 107 -11.67 5.74 9.04
N ARG A 108 -10.41 6.12 9.27
CA ARG A 108 -9.48 6.47 8.18
C ARG A 108 -9.07 5.25 7.37
N TYR A 109 -8.88 4.10 8.01
CA TYR A 109 -8.59 2.85 7.32
C TYR A 109 -9.75 2.44 6.42
N GLU A 110 -10.99 2.49 6.91
CA GLU A 110 -12.20 2.19 6.14
C GLU A 110 -12.38 3.16 4.97
N LYS A 111 -12.20 4.47 5.21
CA LYS A 111 -12.23 5.47 4.14
C LYS A 111 -11.15 5.25 3.08
N PHE A 112 -9.96 4.82 3.48
CA PHE A 112 -8.90 4.46 2.55
C PHE A 112 -9.29 3.25 1.70
N ILE A 113 -9.84 2.20 2.32
CA ILE A 113 -10.31 1.00 1.61
C ILE A 113 -11.36 1.38 0.58
N GLU A 114 -12.36 2.16 0.97
CA GLU A 114 -13.45 2.62 0.10
C GLU A 114 -12.94 3.43 -1.10
N ASN A 115 -11.99 4.34 -0.88
CA ASN A 115 -11.54 5.26 -1.92
C ASN A 115 -10.47 4.66 -2.87
N TYR A 116 -9.65 3.71 -2.38
CA TYR A 116 -8.44 3.30 -3.10
C TYR A 116 -8.31 1.79 -3.30
N VAL A 117 -9.11 0.98 -2.63
CA VAL A 117 -8.99 -0.48 -2.72
C VAL A 117 -10.23 -1.10 -3.32
N LYS A 118 -11.39 -0.84 -2.74
CA LYS A 118 -12.67 -1.39 -3.19
C LYS A 118 -13.82 -0.48 -2.77
N ILE A 119 -14.55 0.02 -3.75
CA ILE A 119 -15.79 0.76 -3.51
C ILE A 119 -16.83 -0.21 -2.95
N SER A 120 -17.56 0.19 -1.90
CA SER A 120 -18.56 -0.67 -1.23
C SER A 120 -19.67 -1.16 -2.15
N SER A 121 -20.03 -0.34 -3.17
CA SER A 121 -21.00 -0.70 -4.20
C SER A 121 -20.47 -1.68 -5.26
N SER A 122 -19.17 -2.00 -5.26
CA SER A 122 -18.62 -2.95 -6.23
C SER A 122 -19.16 -4.36 -6.00
N PRO A 123 -19.49 -5.10 -7.07
CA PRO A 123 -19.92 -6.49 -6.97
C PRO A 123 -18.88 -7.35 -6.21
N ASN A 124 -19.36 -8.34 -5.47
CA ASN A 124 -18.47 -9.28 -4.77
C ASN A 124 -17.95 -10.37 -5.72
N LYS A 125 -17.22 -9.94 -6.74
CA LYS A 125 -16.60 -10.76 -7.78
C LYS A 125 -15.13 -10.43 -7.91
N LEU A 126 -14.36 -11.31 -8.54
CA LEU A 126 -12.99 -11.01 -8.93
C LEU A 126 -12.97 -9.82 -9.90
N MET A 127 -11.92 -9.03 -9.87
CA MET A 127 -11.76 -7.86 -10.75
C MET A 127 -11.96 -8.23 -12.23
N TRP A 128 -11.39 -9.35 -12.66
CA TRP A 128 -11.50 -9.82 -14.04
C TRP A 128 -12.91 -10.21 -14.44
N GLU A 129 -13.69 -10.80 -13.55
CA GLU A 129 -15.10 -11.10 -13.77
C GLU A 129 -15.92 -9.83 -13.98
N ASN A 130 -15.66 -8.80 -13.17
CA ASN A 130 -16.29 -7.49 -13.35
C ASN A 130 -15.93 -6.85 -14.70
N ILE A 131 -14.67 -6.96 -15.13
CA ILE A 131 -14.22 -6.44 -16.44
C ILE A 131 -14.93 -7.19 -17.58
N ILE A 132 -15.03 -8.51 -17.49
CA ILE A 132 -15.73 -9.32 -18.50
C ILE A 132 -17.20 -8.91 -18.59
N ASP A 133 -17.88 -8.79 -17.45
CA ASP A 133 -19.29 -8.35 -17.40
C ASP A 133 -19.49 -6.97 -18.07
N ILE A 134 -18.58 -6.02 -17.84
CA ILE A 134 -18.61 -4.68 -18.46
C ILE A 134 -18.47 -4.81 -19.97
N ILE A 135 -17.50 -5.60 -20.45
CA ILE A 135 -17.24 -5.80 -21.88
C ILE A 135 -18.43 -6.45 -22.57
N GLU A 136 -19.00 -7.49 -21.96
CA GLU A 136 -20.15 -8.21 -22.53
C GLU A 136 -21.40 -7.33 -22.59
N ASN A 137 -21.68 -6.56 -21.54
CA ASN A 137 -22.78 -5.61 -21.53
C ASN A 137 -22.60 -4.49 -22.56
N SER A 138 -21.38 -4.01 -22.75
CA SER A 138 -21.05 -3.02 -23.77
C SER A 138 -21.30 -3.57 -25.18
N LYS A 139 -20.88 -4.79 -25.48
CA LYS A 139 -21.15 -5.46 -26.77
C LYS A 139 -22.64 -5.59 -27.05
N LYS A 140 -23.43 -5.96 -26.04
CA LYS A 140 -24.89 -6.06 -26.15
C LYS A 140 -25.54 -4.70 -26.48
N TYR A 141 -25.02 -3.63 -25.89
CA TYR A 141 -25.47 -2.26 -26.17
C TYR A 141 -25.18 -1.84 -27.60
N PHE A 142 -23.94 -2.08 -28.10
CA PHE A 142 -23.55 -1.80 -29.48
C PHE A 142 -24.34 -2.61 -30.51
N ASN A 143 -24.63 -3.88 -30.22
CA ASN A 143 -25.42 -4.73 -31.12
C ASN A 143 -26.88 -4.26 -31.21
N ASN A 144 -27.47 -3.82 -30.11
CA ASN A 144 -28.82 -3.27 -30.10
C ASN A 144 -28.92 -1.92 -30.83
N PHE A 145 -27.91 -1.05 -30.66
CA PHE A 145 -27.83 0.23 -31.35
C PHE A 145 -27.70 0.09 -32.87
N ASN A 146 -26.94 -0.91 -33.33
CA ASN A 146 -26.80 -1.19 -34.75
C ASN A 146 -28.04 -1.84 -35.37
N LYS A 147 -28.85 -2.56 -34.59
CA LYS A 147 -30.13 -3.10 -35.05
C LYS A 147 -31.20 -2.00 -35.21
N SER A 148 -31.23 -1.01 -34.31
CA SER A 148 -32.18 0.10 -34.37
C SER A 148 -31.92 1.11 -35.52
N LYS A 149 -30.75 1.07 -36.13
CA LYS A 149 -30.40 1.88 -37.32
C LYS A 149 -30.72 1.22 -38.66
N LYS A 150 -31.15 -0.06 -38.68
CA LYS A 150 -31.50 -0.80 -39.87
C LYS A 150 -33.02 -0.95 -40.12
N THR A 151 -33.80 -0.38 -39.20
CA THR A 151 -35.26 -0.18 -39.33
C THR A 151 -35.56 1.28 -39.61
#